data_6aa4b51b650598a8d8bd261d470560b3
#
_entry.id   6aa4b51b650598a8d8bd261d470560b3
#
_cell.length_a   1.000
_cell.length_b   1.000
_cell.length_c   1.000
_cell.angle_alpha   90.00
_cell.angle_beta   90.00
_cell.angle_gamma   90.00
#
_symmetry.space_group_name_H-M   'P 1'
#
loop_
_entity.id
_entity.type
_entity.pdbx_description
1 polymer ?
#
loop_
_entity_poly.entity_id
_entity_poly.type
_entity_poly.pdbx_seq_one_letter_code
_entity_poly.pdbx_strand_id
1 'polypeptide(L)'
;MFKEERLEKILEIIEKKQKVLVKDLSERFDVSESMIRKDLKTLENEGKLKRTYGGAIIERTKAFDENTVSRVFVNMEGKNHIAHKVTEIIEEDDVIFLDISSTALSIAGILKNTNKNITVITNMNRVVMEFDNSPNIETIFIGGIYNKKLGGPIGASAIEQINNFNIDKAFIGAGGVNIEENFLSNFNYDESILKATILRNSKKNYILADEEKFFKDGAYKFGLFSDVDYLITDREPNDEIKAALEKEDVIVIF
;
A
#
# COMPACT_ATOMS: atom_id res chain seq x y z
N MET A 1 19.70 30.55 -6.91
CA MET A 1 18.76 29.76 -6.10
C MET A 1 19.28 29.65 -4.68
N PHE A 2 18.45 29.93 -3.68
CA PHE A 2 18.82 29.84 -2.27
C PHE A 2 19.01 28.38 -1.83
N LYS A 3 19.76 28.18 -0.74
CA LYS A 3 20.08 26.81 -0.26
C LYS A 3 18.82 26.02 0.10
N GLU A 4 17.93 26.62 0.88
CA GLU A 4 16.68 25.99 1.33
C GLU A 4 15.82 25.54 0.15
N GLU A 5 15.61 26.41 -0.82
CA GLU A 5 14.85 26.11 -2.04
C GLU A 5 15.48 24.97 -2.86
N ARG A 6 16.82 24.90 -2.86
CA ARG A 6 17.53 23.83 -3.56
C ARG A 6 17.38 22.48 -2.83
N LEU A 7 17.43 22.48 -1.49
CA LEU A 7 17.21 21.28 -0.69
C LEU A 7 15.81 20.72 -0.89
N GLU A 8 14.77 21.56 -0.90
CA GLU A 8 13.40 21.16 -1.18
C GLU A 8 13.29 20.53 -2.57
N LYS A 9 13.83 21.19 -3.60
CA LYS A 9 13.83 20.64 -4.97
C LYS A 9 14.62 19.35 -5.13
N ILE A 10 15.71 19.16 -4.38
CA ILE A 10 16.43 17.89 -4.35
C ILE A 10 15.54 16.79 -3.76
N LEU A 11 14.81 17.07 -2.68
CA LEU A 11 13.87 16.12 -2.08
C LEU A 11 12.74 15.75 -3.05
N GLU A 12 12.11 16.72 -3.69
CA GLU A 12 11.10 16.46 -4.71
C GLU A 12 11.60 15.56 -5.85
N ILE A 13 12.86 15.77 -6.29
CA ILE A 13 13.45 14.97 -7.36
C ILE A 13 13.75 13.55 -6.88
N ILE A 14 14.32 13.43 -5.67
CA ILE A 14 14.70 12.12 -5.16
C ILE A 14 13.46 11.30 -4.76
N GLU A 15 12.40 11.93 -4.29
CA GLU A 15 11.11 11.29 -4.05
C GLU A 15 10.51 10.71 -5.34
N LYS A 16 10.62 11.43 -6.46
CA LYS A 16 10.13 10.97 -7.77
C LYS A 16 11.04 9.93 -8.43
N LYS A 17 12.36 10.07 -8.32
CA LYS A 17 13.34 9.26 -9.06
C LYS A 17 13.99 8.17 -8.21
N GLN A 18 13.74 8.14 -6.89
CA GLN A 18 14.34 7.23 -5.92
C GLN A 18 15.85 7.34 -5.77
N LYS A 19 16.54 7.74 -6.83
CA LYS A 19 17.97 7.91 -6.92
C LYS A 19 18.30 9.19 -7.66
N VAL A 20 19.31 9.91 -7.17
CA VAL A 20 19.86 11.09 -7.83
C VAL A 20 21.37 10.99 -7.95
N LEU A 21 21.91 11.47 -9.05
CA LEU A 21 23.36 11.59 -9.23
C LEU A 21 23.80 13.02 -8.94
N VAL A 22 24.96 13.15 -8.32
CA VAL A 22 25.56 14.47 -8.02
C VAL A 22 25.76 15.28 -9.30
N LYS A 23 26.19 14.61 -10.38
CA LYS A 23 26.41 15.24 -11.68
C LYS A 23 25.12 15.83 -12.24
N ASP A 24 24.04 15.05 -12.28
CA ASP A 24 22.76 15.48 -12.84
C ASP A 24 22.16 16.66 -12.05
N LEU A 25 22.26 16.62 -10.71
CA LEU A 25 21.81 17.72 -9.86
C LEU A 25 22.68 18.98 -10.04
N SER A 26 23.99 18.80 -10.22
CA SER A 26 24.93 19.90 -10.48
C SER A 26 24.57 20.63 -11.78
N GLU A 27 24.37 19.90 -12.86
CA GLU A 27 23.95 20.43 -14.15
C GLU A 27 22.54 21.07 -14.07
N ARG A 28 21.58 20.41 -13.43
CA ARG A 28 20.19 20.90 -13.32
C ARG A 28 20.06 22.20 -12.53
N PHE A 29 20.85 22.37 -11.48
CA PHE A 29 20.78 23.55 -10.60
C PHE A 29 21.84 24.60 -10.92
N ASP A 30 22.70 24.35 -11.91
CA ASP A 30 23.83 25.21 -12.29
C ASP A 30 24.72 25.60 -11.07
N VAL A 31 25.13 24.56 -10.32
CA VAL A 31 26.03 24.70 -9.16
C VAL A 31 27.11 23.63 -9.19
N SER A 32 28.21 23.84 -8.46
CA SER A 32 29.28 22.84 -8.43
C SER A 32 28.84 21.53 -7.78
N GLU A 33 29.40 20.40 -8.22
CA GLU A 33 29.22 19.10 -7.58
C GLU A 33 29.56 19.12 -6.09
N SER A 34 30.55 19.92 -5.69
CA SER A 34 30.92 20.09 -4.27
C SER A 34 29.78 20.70 -3.46
N MET A 35 29.01 21.62 -4.05
CA MET A 35 27.84 22.20 -3.40
C MET A 35 26.71 21.16 -3.26
N ILE A 36 26.43 20.40 -4.32
CA ILE A 36 25.45 19.30 -4.25
C ILE A 36 25.84 18.27 -3.20
N ARG A 37 27.11 17.87 -3.11
CA ARG A 37 27.57 16.95 -2.07
C ARG A 37 27.36 17.48 -0.65
N LYS A 38 27.46 18.79 -0.44
CA LYS A 38 27.15 19.43 0.85
C LYS A 38 25.65 19.43 1.13
N ASP A 39 24.83 19.70 0.12
CA ASP A 39 23.39 19.68 0.23
C ASP A 39 22.87 18.26 0.55
N LEU A 40 23.34 17.25 -0.19
CA LEU A 40 23.02 15.85 0.10
C LEU A 40 23.49 15.43 1.51
N LYS A 41 24.65 15.92 1.98
CA LYS A 41 25.10 15.66 3.36
C LYS A 41 24.17 16.30 4.39
N THR A 42 23.64 17.50 4.11
CA THR A 42 22.66 18.16 4.98
C THR A 42 21.40 17.31 5.09
N LEU A 43 20.85 16.88 3.95
CA LEU A 43 19.63 16.03 3.90
C LEU A 43 19.85 14.65 4.52
N GLU A 44 21.03 14.06 4.38
CA GLU A 44 21.39 12.81 5.05
C GLU A 44 21.43 12.97 6.58
N ASN A 45 22.00 14.06 7.09
CA ASN A 45 22.02 14.35 8.52
C ASN A 45 20.61 14.61 9.10
N GLU A 46 19.67 15.05 8.26
CA GLU A 46 18.25 15.19 8.58
C GLU A 46 17.46 13.86 8.45
N GLY A 47 18.12 12.77 8.04
CA GLY A 47 17.51 11.46 7.86
C GLY A 47 16.56 11.34 6.66
N LYS A 48 16.65 12.27 5.68
CA LYS A 48 15.74 12.34 4.53
C LYS A 48 16.21 11.51 3.33
N LEU A 49 17.47 11.17 3.28
CA LEU A 49 18.08 10.35 2.22
C LEU A 49 19.37 9.68 2.72
N LYS A 50 19.91 8.75 1.93
CA LYS A 50 21.21 8.11 2.13
C LYS A 50 22.12 8.40 0.96
N ARG A 51 23.35 8.88 1.23
CA ARG A 51 24.33 9.10 0.18
C ARG A 51 24.97 7.80 -0.27
N THR A 52 25.17 7.69 -1.57
CA THR A 52 25.88 6.60 -2.23
C THR A 52 27.09 7.15 -2.99
N TYR A 53 27.90 6.24 -3.58
CA TYR A 53 28.98 6.68 -4.44
C TYR A 53 28.43 7.42 -5.67
N GLY A 54 28.68 8.73 -5.72
CA GLY A 54 28.28 9.60 -6.83
C GLY A 54 26.84 10.16 -6.77
N GLY A 55 26.08 9.91 -5.69
CA GLY A 55 24.69 10.38 -5.59
C GLY A 55 24.06 10.20 -4.23
N ALA A 56 22.73 10.05 -4.25
CA ALA A 56 21.93 9.71 -3.08
C ALA A 56 20.71 8.87 -3.49
N ILE A 57 20.18 8.10 -2.54
CA ILE A 57 18.94 7.31 -2.65
C ILE A 57 18.02 7.64 -1.49
N ILE A 58 16.73 7.43 -1.65
CA ILE A 58 15.82 7.35 -0.50
C ILE A 58 16.12 6.04 0.22
N GLU A 59 16.40 6.10 1.51
CA GLU A 59 16.51 4.89 2.32
C GLU A 59 15.11 4.35 2.59
N ARG A 60 14.88 3.09 2.23
CA ARG A 60 13.63 2.41 2.59
C ARG A 60 13.49 2.41 4.11
N THR A 61 12.39 2.94 4.59
CA THR A 61 12.12 2.98 6.02
C THR A 61 11.42 1.71 6.47
N LYS A 62 11.68 1.31 7.71
CA LYS A 62 10.85 0.24 8.30
C LYS A 62 9.44 0.79 8.52
N ALA A 63 8.48 0.11 7.95
CA ALA A 63 7.10 0.34 8.28
C ALA A 63 6.85 -0.12 9.73
N PHE A 64 6.36 0.79 10.58
CA PHE A 64 6.08 0.48 11.98
C PHE A 64 4.65 -0.05 12.12
N ASP A 65 4.47 -0.94 13.13
CA ASP A 65 3.16 -1.44 13.55
C ASP A 65 2.33 -0.30 14.17
N GLU A 66 1.83 0.59 13.33
CA GLU A 66 0.88 1.60 13.75
C GLU A 66 -0.50 0.98 13.89
N ASN A 67 -1.18 1.32 14.97
CA ASN A 67 -2.56 0.93 15.18
C ASN A 67 -3.41 1.33 13.95
N THR A 68 -4.22 0.41 13.41
CA THR A 68 -5.07 0.66 12.25
C THR A 68 -5.96 1.90 12.45
N VAL A 69 -6.36 2.20 13.70
CA VAL A 69 -7.16 3.38 14.04
C VAL A 69 -6.40 4.68 13.77
N SER A 70 -5.12 4.77 14.12
CA SER A 70 -4.30 5.97 13.83
C SER A 70 -4.06 6.15 12.34
N ARG A 71 -3.88 5.05 11.62
CA ARG A 71 -3.68 5.06 10.15
C ARG A 71 -4.89 5.57 9.37
N VAL A 72 -6.11 5.49 9.89
CA VAL A 72 -7.32 6.00 9.22
C VAL A 72 -7.17 7.49 8.87
N PHE A 73 -6.53 8.27 9.72
CA PHE A 73 -6.39 9.72 9.55
C PHE A 73 -5.15 10.12 8.73
N VAL A 74 -4.30 9.18 8.35
CA VAL A 74 -3.10 9.43 7.54
C VAL A 74 -3.46 9.29 6.07
N ASN A 75 -3.11 10.25 5.23
CA ASN A 75 -3.36 10.27 3.78
C ASN A 75 -4.82 9.88 3.41
N MET A 76 -5.79 10.54 4.03
CA MET A 76 -7.22 10.27 3.80
C MET A 76 -7.63 10.50 2.34
N GLU A 77 -7.09 11.55 1.71
CA GLU A 77 -7.38 11.88 0.32
C GLU A 77 -6.93 10.75 -0.62
N GLY A 78 -5.69 10.27 -0.47
CA GLY A 78 -5.17 9.17 -1.26
C GLY A 78 -5.97 7.88 -1.07
N LYS A 79 -6.34 7.54 0.17
CA LYS A 79 -7.18 6.35 0.44
C LYS A 79 -8.57 6.47 -0.15
N ASN A 80 -9.17 7.65 -0.13
CA ASN A 80 -10.46 7.88 -0.77
C ASN A 80 -10.34 7.76 -2.29
N HIS A 81 -9.26 8.25 -2.89
CA HIS A 81 -8.99 8.06 -4.32
C HIS A 81 -8.93 6.55 -4.67
N ILE A 82 -8.12 5.78 -3.94
CA ILE A 82 -8.04 4.32 -4.10
C ILE A 82 -9.43 3.67 -3.92
N ALA A 83 -10.19 4.10 -2.90
CA ALA A 83 -11.51 3.55 -2.63
C ALA A 83 -12.51 3.79 -3.77
N HIS A 84 -12.50 4.96 -4.40
CA HIS A 84 -13.32 5.22 -5.58
C HIS A 84 -12.95 4.29 -6.74
N LYS A 85 -11.65 4.12 -7.03
CA LYS A 85 -11.20 3.16 -8.07
C LYS A 85 -11.68 1.75 -7.79
N VAL A 86 -11.61 1.30 -6.54
CA VAL A 86 -12.12 -0.04 -6.14
C VAL A 86 -13.62 -0.17 -6.39
N THR A 87 -14.43 0.84 -6.05
CA THR A 87 -15.88 0.77 -6.25
C THR A 87 -16.30 0.73 -7.72
N GLU A 88 -15.46 1.25 -8.64
CA GLU A 88 -15.66 1.13 -10.09
C GLU A 88 -15.39 -0.30 -10.59
N ILE A 89 -14.48 -1.04 -9.94
CA ILE A 89 -14.06 -2.40 -10.33
C ILE A 89 -15.03 -3.48 -9.85
N ILE A 90 -15.72 -3.24 -8.72
CA ILE A 90 -16.68 -4.20 -8.15
C ILE A 90 -17.90 -4.30 -9.06
N GLU A 91 -18.32 -5.53 -9.35
CA GLU A 91 -19.45 -5.85 -10.21
C GLU A 91 -20.64 -6.43 -9.40
N GLU A 92 -21.80 -6.56 -10.07
CA GLU A 92 -22.96 -7.24 -9.49
C GLU A 92 -22.62 -8.69 -9.17
N ASP A 93 -23.14 -9.21 -8.06
CA ASP A 93 -22.94 -10.56 -7.55
C ASP A 93 -21.50 -10.95 -7.19
N ASP A 94 -20.55 -10.00 -7.14
CA ASP A 94 -19.18 -10.26 -6.71
C ASP A 94 -19.12 -10.75 -5.25
N VAL A 95 -18.29 -11.74 -5.00
CA VAL A 95 -17.83 -12.13 -3.66
C VAL A 95 -16.45 -11.50 -3.44
N ILE A 96 -16.39 -10.43 -2.65
CA ILE A 96 -15.16 -9.69 -2.42
C ILE A 96 -14.60 -9.90 -1.03
N PHE A 97 -13.27 -9.76 -0.89
CA PHE A 97 -12.62 -9.70 0.41
C PHE A 97 -12.07 -8.29 0.67
N LEU A 98 -12.42 -7.72 1.82
CA LEU A 98 -11.82 -6.48 2.36
C LEU A 98 -11.01 -6.82 3.61
N ASP A 99 -9.71 -6.59 3.57
CA ASP A 99 -8.77 -6.93 4.64
C ASP A 99 -8.77 -5.94 5.83
N ILE A 100 -7.97 -6.22 6.85
CA ILE A 100 -7.72 -5.28 7.95
C ILE A 100 -6.78 -4.18 7.49
N SER A 101 -7.33 -3.15 6.84
CA SER A 101 -6.56 -1.97 6.46
C SER A 101 -7.39 -0.68 6.57
N SER A 102 -6.71 0.44 6.79
CA SER A 102 -7.39 1.74 6.78
C SER A 102 -7.94 2.12 5.41
N THR A 103 -7.37 1.59 4.33
CA THR A 103 -7.87 1.76 2.95
C THR A 103 -9.14 0.94 2.73
N ALA A 104 -9.20 -0.31 3.24
CA ALA A 104 -10.41 -1.12 3.20
C ALA A 104 -11.59 -0.45 3.95
N LEU A 105 -11.31 0.23 5.05
CA LEU A 105 -12.34 1.03 5.74
C LEU A 105 -12.84 2.21 4.88
N SER A 106 -11.96 2.88 4.14
CA SER A 106 -12.37 3.93 3.19
C SER A 106 -13.24 3.35 2.07
N ILE A 107 -12.89 2.15 1.55
CA ILE A 107 -13.71 1.43 0.57
C ILE A 107 -15.09 1.16 1.13
N ALA A 108 -15.19 0.58 2.34
CA ALA A 108 -16.47 0.29 2.98
C ALA A 108 -17.33 1.54 3.16
N GLY A 109 -16.72 2.67 3.55
CA GLY A 109 -17.41 3.96 3.71
C GLY A 109 -18.08 4.49 2.43
N ILE A 110 -17.51 4.18 1.25
CA ILE A 110 -18.10 4.55 -0.05
C ILE A 110 -19.08 3.46 -0.52
N LEU A 111 -18.66 2.20 -0.41
CA LEU A 111 -19.38 1.03 -0.92
C LEU A 111 -20.74 0.81 -0.25
N LYS A 112 -20.90 1.22 1.01
CA LYS A 112 -22.17 1.10 1.77
C LYS A 112 -23.39 1.71 1.08
N ASN A 113 -23.17 2.65 0.14
CA ASN A 113 -24.22 3.28 -0.62
C ASN A 113 -24.41 2.66 -2.03
N THR A 114 -23.78 1.52 -2.30
CA THR A 114 -23.91 0.86 -3.60
C THR A 114 -25.32 0.33 -3.83
N ASN A 115 -25.75 0.31 -5.10
CA ASN A 115 -26.95 -0.37 -5.52
C ASN A 115 -26.68 -1.80 -6.01
N LYS A 116 -25.40 -2.23 -6.06
CA LYS A 116 -25.01 -3.57 -6.49
C LYS A 116 -25.22 -4.56 -5.34
N ASN A 117 -25.80 -5.71 -5.65
CA ASN A 117 -25.87 -6.82 -4.71
C ASN A 117 -24.51 -7.52 -4.69
N ILE A 118 -23.84 -7.53 -3.57
CA ILE A 118 -22.51 -8.12 -3.40
C ILE A 118 -22.39 -8.83 -2.07
N THR A 119 -21.47 -9.79 -2.00
CA THR A 119 -21.05 -10.40 -0.73
C THR A 119 -19.68 -9.87 -0.33
N VAL A 120 -19.59 -9.29 0.86
CA VAL A 120 -18.31 -8.80 1.43
C VAL A 120 -17.86 -9.73 2.54
N ILE A 121 -16.73 -10.37 2.33
CA ILE A 121 -16.02 -11.14 3.35
C ILE A 121 -14.96 -10.21 3.97
N THR A 122 -14.91 -10.14 5.29
CA THR A 122 -13.92 -9.30 5.97
C THR A 122 -13.53 -9.87 7.34
N ASN A 123 -12.34 -9.58 7.79
CA ASN A 123 -11.90 -9.80 9.17
C ASN A 123 -11.72 -8.47 9.94
N MET A 124 -12.26 -7.36 9.45
CA MET A 124 -12.22 -6.06 10.11
C MET A 124 -13.59 -5.69 10.68
N ASN A 125 -13.72 -5.62 12.02
CA ASN A 125 -15.01 -5.31 12.65
C ASN A 125 -15.59 -3.96 12.23
N ARG A 126 -14.76 -2.95 11.98
CA ARG A 126 -15.21 -1.63 11.52
C ARG A 126 -15.83 -1.66 10.13
N VAL A 127 -15.33 -2.52 9.23
CA VAL A 127 -15.92 -2.72 7.90
C VAL A 127 -17.33 -3.31 8.05
N VAL A 128 -17.52 -4.29 8.94
CA VAL A 128 -18.86 -4.84 9.23
C VAL A 128 -19.83 -3.75 9.68
N MET A 129 -19.40 -2.89 10.62
CA MET A 129 -20.26 -1.80 11.15
C MET A 129 -20.63 -0.75 10.07
N GLU A 130 -19.80 -0.54 9.06
CA GLU A 130 -20.15 0.36 7.93
C GLU A 130 -21.34 -0.18 7.11
N PHE A 131 -21.54 -1.49 7.09
CA PHE A 131 -22.57 -2.14 6.29
C PHE A 131 -23.88 -2.45 7.03
N ASP A 132 -24.00 -2.14 8.32
CA ASP A 132 -25.20 -2.41 9.14
C ASP A 132 -26.53 -1.95 8.50
N ASN A 133 -26.49 -0.88 7.70
CA ASN A 133 -27.65 -0.31 7.02
C ASN A 133 -27.56 -0.41 5.50
N SER A 134 -26.82 -1.35 4.96
CA SER A 134 -26.58 -1.52 3.51
C SER A 134 -27.37 -2.74 3.00
N PRO A 135 -28.59 -2.57 2.48
CA PRO A 135 -29.48 -3.68 2.16
C PRO A 135 -28.98 -4.58 1.02
N ASN A 136 -28.09 -4.05 0.18
CA ASN A 136 -27.55 -4.76 -0.98
C ASN A 136 -26.23 -5.48 -0.68
N ILE A 137 -25.72 -5.40 0.56
CA ILE A 137 -24.44 -5.99 0.94
C ILE A 137 -24.68 -7.10 1.95
N GLU A 138 -24.46 -8.35 1.53
CA GLU A 138 -24.31 -9.45 2.46
C GLU A 138 -22.91 -9.41 3.07
N THR A 139 -22.80 -9.40 4.40
CA THR A 139 -21.52 -9.30 5.09
C THR A 139 -21.19 -10.57 5.84
N ILE A 140 -20.06 -11.20 5.52
CA ILE A 140 -19.53 -12.37 6.20
C ILE A 140 -18.31 -11.93 7.02
N PHE A 141 -18.43 -12.03 8.35
CA PHE A 141 -17.34 -11.69 9.25
C PHE A 141 -16.52 -12.94 9.61
N ILE A 142 -15.23 -12.91 9.25
CA ILE A 142 -14.27 -13.96 9.62
C ILE A 142 -13.94 -13.82 11.10
N GLY A 143 -14.25 -14.85 11.85
CA GLY A 143 -14.02 -14.92 13.30
C GLY A 143 -12.60 -15.37 13.66
N GLY A 144 -12.31 -15.36 14.97
CA GLY A 144 -11.01 -15.82 15.51
C GLY A 144 -10.55 -15.03 16.72
N ILE A 145 -9.25 -15.06 17.01
CA ILE A 145 -8.65 -14.31 18.11
C ILE A 145 -8.51 -12.84 17.71
N TYR A 146 -9.22 -11.96 18.42
CA TYR A 146 -9.24 -10.53 18.12
C TYR A 146 -7.92 -9.83 18.49
N ASN A 147 -7.28 -9.25 17.50
CA ASN A 147 -6.13 -8.38 17.69
C ASN A 147 -6.57 -6.92 17.84
N LYS A 148 -6.38 -6.37 19.05
CA LYS A 148 -6.82 -4.99 19.38
C LYS A 148 -6.10 -3.90 18.57
N LYS A 149 -4.83 -4.11 18.20
CA LYS A 149 -4.07 -3.12 17.42
C LYS A 149 -4.52 -3.08 15.97
N LEU A 150 -4.81 -4.23 15.40
CA LEU A 150 -5.26 -4.35 14.03
C LEU A 150 -6.75 -4.04 13.87
N GLY A 151 -7.55 -4.34 14.89
CA GLY A 151 -9.00 -4.12 14.88
C GLY A 151 -9.79 -5.25 14.23
N GLY A 152 -9.28 -6.47 14.31
CA GLY A 152 -9.97 -7.65 13.79
C GLY A 152 -9.27 -8.97 14.12
N PRO A 153 -9.92 -10.12 13.85
CA PRO A 153 -9.36 -11.45 14.07
C PRO A 153 -8.24 -11.80 13.10
N ILE A 154 -7.26 -12.54 13.62
CA ILE A 154 -6.12 -13.12 12.88
C ILE A 154 -5.82 -14.52 13.42
N GLY A 155 -4.84 -15.19 12.83
CA GLY A 155 -4.33 -16.49 13.26
C GLY A 155 -5.08 -17.69 12.68
N ALA A 156 -4.81 -18.89 13.21
CA ALA A 156 -5.20 -20.17 12.62
C ALA A 156 -6.71 -20.31 12.32
N SER A 157 -7.56 -19.88 13.25
CA SER A 157 -9.02 -19.96 13.07
C SER A 157 -9.52 -19.08 11.91
N ALA A 158 -8.94 -17.89 11.74
CA ALA A 158 -9.29 -17.03 10.61
C ALA A 158 -8.82 -17.64 9.28
N ILE A 159 -7.61 -18.20 9.27
CA ILE A 159 -7.03 -18.90 8.10
C ILE A 159 -7.90 -20.08 7.67
N GLU A 160 -8.33 -20.92 8.63
CA GLU A 160 -9.17 -22.07 8.35
C GLU A 160 -10.51 -21.66 7.72
N GLN A 161 -11.14 -20.59 8.21
CA GLN A 161 -12.37 -20.08 7.63
C GLN A 161 -12.19 -19.58 6.19
N ILE A 162 -11.12 -18.84 5.91
CA ILE A 162 -10.82 -18.30 4.56
C ILE A 162 -10.71 -19.42 3.52
N ASN A 163 -10.16 -20.57 3.88
CA ASN A 163 -10.01 -21.71 2.97
C ASN A 163 -11.34 -22.31 2.47
N ASN A 164 -12.48 -21.92 3.07
CA ASN A 164 -13.80 -22.38 2.66
C ASN A 164 -14.50 -21.45 1.65
N PHE A 165 -13.85 -20.33 1.27
CA PHE A 165 -14.45 -19.35 0.35
C PHE A 165 -13.80 -19.38 -1.03
N ASN A 166 -14.62 -19.15 -2.04
CA ASN A 166 -14.18 -18.79 -3.38
C ASN A 166 -14.35 -17.27 -3.54
N ILE A 167 -13.26 -16.52 -3.46
CA ILE A 167 -13.28 -15.07 -3.50
C ILE A 167 -13.06 -14.61 -4.94
N ASP A 168 -13.96 -13.78 -5.48
CA ASP A 168 -13.78 -13.26 -6.83
C ASP A 168 -12.70 -12.18 -6.90
N LYS A 169 -12.72 -11.24 -5.95
CA LYS A 169 -11.75 -10.12 -5.88
C LYS A 169 -11.32 -9.89 -4.44
N ALA A 170 -10.02 -9.97 -4.18
CA ALA A 170 -9.45 -9.62 -2.88
C ALA A 170 -8.78 -8.24 -2.94
N PHE A 171 -9.16 -7.35 -2.03
CA PHE A 171 -8.57 -6.01 -1.87
C PHE A 171 -7.74 -5.98 -0.60
N ILE A 172 -6.42 -6.01 -0.75
CA ILE A 172 -5.46 -6.24 0.33
C ILE A 172 -4.52 -5.04 0.49
N GLY A 173 -4.53 -4.42 1.65
CA GLY A 173 -3.60 -3.36 1.99
C GLY A 173 -2.18 -3.88 2.23
N ALA A 174 -1.18 -3.20 1.70
CA ALA A 174 0.23 -3.47 1.97
C ALA A 174 0.81 -2.46 2.97
N GLY A 175 1.68 -2.93 3.87
CA GLY A 175 2.51 -2.08 4.72
C GLY A 175 3.74 -1.58 4.00
N GLY A 176 4.25 -2.37 3.04
CA GLY A 176 5.37 -2.04 2.17
C GLY A 176 5.30 -2.82 0.86
N VAL A 177 5.73 -2.16 -0.22
CA VAL A 177 5.82 -2.69 -1.58
C VAL A 177 7.28 -2.55 -2.02
N ASN A 178 8.01 -3.66 -2.12
CA ASN A 178 9.42 -3.65 -2.49
C ASN A 178 9.61 -4.07 -3.94
N ILE A 179 9.82 -3.08 -4.79
CA ILE A 179 9.98 -3.27 -6.23
C ILE A 179 11.32 -3.96 -6.58
N GLU A 180 12.39 -3.63 -5.84
CA GLU A 180 13.73 -4.16 -6.13
C GLU A 180 13.87 -5.65 -5.77
N GLU A 181 13.28 -6.06 -4.64
CA GLU A 181 13.34 -7.43 -4.14
C GLU A 181 12.06 -8.26 -4.43
N ASN A 182 11.12 -7.71 -5.19
CA ASN A 182 9.88 -8.35 -5.64
C ASN A 182 9.09 -8.98 -4.48
N PHE A 183 8.66 -8.17 -3.50
CA PHE A 183 7.80 -8.65 -2.43
C PHE A 183 6.86 -7.58 -1.87
N LEU A 184 5.78 -8.09 -1.26
CA LEU A 184 4.82 -7.34 -0.45
C LEU A 184 5.04 -7.68 1.03
N SER A 185 4.93 -6.68 1.90
CA SER A 185 5.22 -6.87 3.32
C SER A 185 4.22 -6.17 4.24
N ASN A 186 4.16 -6.65 5.49
CA ASN A 186 3.33 -6.10 6.54
C ASN A 186 4.01 -6.16 7.92
N PHE A 187 3.32 -5.70 8.97
CA PHE A 187 3.88 -5.46 10.31
C PHE A 187 3.76 -6.66 11.24
N ASN A 188 2.75 -7.52 11.04
CA ASN A 188 2.39 -8.60 11.95
C ASN A 188 2.49 -9.96 11.24
N TYR A 189 3.07 -10.95 11.93
CA TYR A 189 3.31 -12.27 11.38
C TYR A 189 2.01 -13.02 11.03
N ASP A 190 1.07 -13.10 11.96
CA ASP A 190 -0.20 -13.82 11.76
C ASP A 190 -1.07 -13.15 10.70
N GLU A 191 -1.05 -11.80 10.64
CA GLU A 191 -1.73 -11.03 9.60
C GLU A 191 -1.11 -11.32 8.22
N SER A 192 0.21 -11.42 8.14
CA SER A 192 0.91 -11.72 6.89
C SER A 192 0.58 -13.12 6.37
N ILE A 193 0.50 -14.13 7.25
CA ILE A 193 0.05 -15.48 6.86
C ILE A 193 -1.40 -15.45 6.37
N LEU A 194 -2.27 -14.71 7.05
CA LEU A 194 -3.67 -14.58 6.62
C LEU A 194 -3.79 -13.92 5.24
N LYS A 195 -3.07 -12.81 5.00
CA LYS A 195 -3.02 -12.15 3.68
C LYS A 195 -2.52 -13.10 2.58
N ALA A 196 -1.45 -13.84 2.84
CA ALA A 196 -0.95 -14.85 1.91
C ALA A 196 -2.00 -15.95 1.62
N THR A 197 -2.82 -16.31 2.61
CA THR A 197 -3.92 -17.27 2.42
C THR A 197 -5.04 -16.67 1.58
N ILE A 198 -5.40 -15.42 1.79
CA ILE A 198 -6.43 -14.73 0.99
C ILE A 198 -5.99 -14.64 -0.47
N LEU A 199 -4.73 -14.26 -0.76
CA LEU A 199 -4.18 -14.22 -2.12
C LEU A 199 -4.37 -15.56 -2.85
N ARG A 200 -4.11 -16.70 -2.17
CA ARG A 200 -4.25 -18.03 -2.76
C ARG A 200 -5.69 -18.49 -2.99
N ASN A 201 -6.65 -17.93 -2.24
CA ASN A 201 -8.07 -18.30 -2.31
C ASN A 201 -8.91 -17.33 -3.15
N SER A 202 -8.27 -16.38 -3.83
CA SER A 202 -8.96 -15.37 -4.63
C SER A 202 -8.62 -15.52 -6.11
N LYS A 203 -9.61 -15.25 -6.98
CA LYS A 203 -9.45 -15.32 -8.44
C LYS A 203 -8.68 -14.12 -8.99
N LYS A 204 -8.87 -12.95 -8.37
CA LYS A 204 -8.15 -11.71 -8.71
C LYS A 204 -7.68 -10.99 -7.45
N ASN A 205 -6.42 -10.65 -7.43
CA ASN A 205 -5.74 -10.03 -6.30
C ASN A 205 -5.40 -8.57 -6.59
N TYR A 206 -5.97 -7.68 -5.80
CA TYR A 206 -5.73 -6.24 -5.86
C TYR A 206 -4.97 -5.79 -4.62
N ILE A 207 -3.75 -5.27 -4.80
CA ILE A 207 -2.99 -4.65 -3.72
C ILE A 207 -3.32 -3.16 -3.64
N LEU A 208 -3.65 -2.71 -2.44
CA LEU A 208 -3.95 -1.32 -2.12
C LEU A 208 -2.73 -0.70 -1.45
N ALA A 209 -2.09 0.25 -2.12
CA ALA A 209 -0.89 0.89 -1.62
C ALA A 209 -0.85 2.35 -2.05
N ASP A 210 -0.83 3.28 -1.09
CA ASP A 210 -0.50 4.66 -1.37
C ASP A 210 1.00 4.80 -1.74
N GLU A 211 1.37 5.93 -2.37
CA GLU A 211 2.73 6.19 -2.86
C GLU A 211 3.81 5.92 -1.80
N GLU A 212 3.55 6.21 -0.53
CA GLU A 212 4.53 6.00 0.55
C GLU A 212 4.94 4.53 0.74
N LYS A 213 4.07 3.58 0.35
CA LYS A 213 4.31 2.15 0.57
C LYS A 213 5.40 1.58 -0.34
N PHE A 214 5.67 2.24 -1.46
CA PHE A 214 6.79 1.87 -2.33
C PHE A 214 8.16 2.11 -1.68
N PHE A 215 8.21 2.85 -0.57
CA PHE A 215 9.45 3.24 0.14
C PHE A 215 9.54 2.67 1.56
N LYS A 216 8.65 1.77 1.91
CA LYS A 216 8.57 1.14 3.22
C LYS A 216 8.68 -0.37 3.11
N ASP A 217 9.29 -1.00 4.11
CA ASP A 217 9.32 -2.45 4.26
C ASP A 217 8.72 -2.83 5.61
N GLY A 218 7.73 -3.73 5.59
CA GLY A 218 7.25 -4.40 6.78
C GLY A 218 8.20 -5.51 7.21
N ALA A 219 8.07 -5.97 8.44
CA ALA A 219 8.92 -7.03 8.99
C ALA A 219 8.64 -8.42 8.40
N TYR A 220 7.44 -8.63 7.82
CA TYR A 220 6.98 -9.93 7.36
C TYR A 220 6.49 -9.85 5.92
N LYS A 221 7.07 -10.68 5.05
CA LYS A 221 6.63 -10.83 3.66
C LYS A 221 5.34 -11.66 3.62
N PHE A 222 4.38 -11.27 2.76
CA PHE A 222 3.13 -12.00 2.61
C PHE A 222 2.80 -12.41 1.16
N GLY A 223 3.51 -11.89 0.17
CA GLY A 223 3.32 -12.22 -1.23
C GLY A 223 4.45 -11.69 -2.11
N LEU A 224 4.52 -12.23 -3.32
CA LEU A 224 5.35 -11.75 -4.42
C LEU A 224 4.45 -11.02 -5.43
N PHE A 225 5.02 -10.29 -6.38
CA PHE A 225 4.20 -9.66 -7.42
C PHE A 225 3.54 -10.67 -8.34
N SER A 226 4.12 -11.87 -8.49
CA SER A 226 3.47 -12.99 -9.21
C SER A 226 2.18 -13.51 -8.56
N ASP A 227 1.90 -13.13 -7.31
CA ASP A 227 0.65 -13.45 -6.60
C ASP A 227 -0.42 -12.35 -6.79
N VAL A 228 -0.14 -11.32 -7.59
CA VAL A 228 -0.94 -10.09 -7.70
C VAL A 228 -1.31 -9.82 -9.16
N ASP A 229 -2.58 -9.50 -9.42
CA ASP A 229 -3.03 -9.09 -10.75
C ASP A 229 -3.03 -7.57 -10.91
N TYR A 230 -3.37 -6.83 -9.84
CA TYR A 230 -3.52 -5.38 -9.89
C TYR A 230 -2.91 -4.70 -8.67
N LEU A 231 -2.31 -3.53 -8.88
CA LEU A 231 -1.92 -2.63 -7.82
C LEU A 231 -2.68 -1.31 -7.97
N ILE A 232 -3.44 -0.91 -6.95
CA ILE A 232 -4.21 0.33 -6.93
C ILE A 232 -3.49 1.33 -6.02
N THR A 233 -3.18 2.49 -6.54
CA THR A 233 -2.44 3.53 -5.83
C THR A 233 -3.13 4.90 -5.96
N ASP A 234 -2.75 5.84 -5.11
CA ASP A 234 -3.34 7.18 -5.05
C ASP A 234 -2.77 8.17 -6.07
N ARG A 235 -1.65 7.81 -6.69
CA ARG A 235 -0.97 8.64 -7.69
C ARG A 235 -0.30 7.78 -8.74
N GLU A 236 -0.04 8.37 -9.90
CA GLU A 236 0.73 7.72 -10.95
C GLU A 236 2.17 7.42 -10.45
N PRO A 237 2.58 6.15 -10.38
CA PRO A 237 3.94 5.79 -10.00
C PRO A 237 4.94 6.25 -11.06
N ASN A 238 6.19 6.42 -10.66
CA ASN A 238 7.27 6.73 -11.60
C ASN A 238 7.51 5.58 -12.60
N ASP A 239 8.24 5.88 -13.68
CA ASP A 239 8.47 4.92 -14.78
C ASP A 239 9.24 3.67 -14.33
N GLU A 240 10.11 3.77 -13.33
CA GLU A 240 10.87 2.64 -12.78
C GLU A 240 9.94 1.65 -12.06
N ILE A 241 9.02 2.17 -11.24
CA ILE A 241 8.01 1.37 -10.54
C ILE A 241 7.06 0.72 -11.55
N LYS A 242 6.57 1.51 -12.52
CA LYS A 242 5.67 0.99 -13.56
C LYS A 242 6.32 -0.14 -14.36
N ALA A 243 7.54 0.06 -14.84
CA ALA A 243 8.28 -0.94 -15.62
C ALA A 243 8.57 -2.22 -14.79
N ALA A 244 8.84 -2.09 -13.50
CA ALA A 244 9.07 -3.25 -12.64
C ALA A 244 7.77 -4.06 -12.41
N LEU A 245 6.64 -3.39 -12.20
CA LEU A 245 5.33 -4.05 -12.04
C LEU A 245 4.86 -4.68 -13.36
N GLU A 246 5.03 -4.00 -14.48
CA GLU A 246 4.70 -4.52 -15.82
C GLU A 246 5.49 -5.78 -16.15
N LYS A 247 6.77 -5.85 -15.76
CA LYS A 247 7.62 -7.03 -15.93
C LYS A 247 7.08 -8.27 -15.21
N GLU A 248 6.35 -8.07 -14.13
CA GLU A 248 5.72 -9.12 -13.33
C GLU A 248 4.22 -9.28 -13.69
N ASP A 249 3.78 -8.72 -14.83
CA ASP A 249 2.40 -8.73 -15.32
C ASP A 249 1.37 -8.07 -14.38
N VAL A 250 1.81 -7.18 -13.47
CA VAL A 250 0.92 -6.45 -12.56
C VAL A 250 0.40 -5.18 -13.22
N ILE A 251 -0.92 -5.06 -13.32
CA ILE A 251 -1.60 -3.87 -13.87
C ILE A 251 -1.73 -2.80 -12.79
N VAL A 252 -1.24 -1.60 -13.09
CA VAL A 252 -1.33 -0.45 -12.17
C VAL A 252 -2.56 0.40 -12.48
N ILE A 253 -3.35 0.71 -11.44
CA ILE A 253 -4.53 1.58 -11.48
C ILE A 253 -4.28 2.78 -10.57
N PHE A 254 -4.49 4.03 -11.08
CA PHE A 254 -4.27 5.27 -10.33
C PHE A 254 -5.24 6.38 -10.73
#